data_caf651d5516a2ce4cabd627dc7d043ee
#
_entry.id   caf651d5516a2ce4cabd627dc7d043ee
#
_cell.length_a   1.000
_cell.length_b   1.000
_cell.length_c   1.000
_cell.angle_alpha   90.00
_cell.angle_beta   90.00
_cell.angle_gamma   90.00
#
_symmetry.space_group_name_H-M   'P 1'
#
loop_
_entity.id
_entity.type
_entity.pdbx_description
1 polymer ?
#
loop_
_entity_poly.entity_id
_entity_poly.type
_entity_poly.pdbx_seq_one_letter_code
_entity_poly.pdbx_strand_id
1 'polypeptide(L)'
;MIKRALVTILISCLTVGINPYSASAAIKPGSACAKEGQVRTESGKKYTCIKKNKKLVWNNGVKSGPSDQGITVDKNLFSVDVTLPASFYEGENMTQAKLNADAAKKGYGKATLNKDGSVTLRMSKAEHSKAVAEMKKSVDDYIRETVNDSPEVFREITYNKSMTEFSISVDKSKFEEDLASGMIGFGIGMLSAFYQMFNGTENPKTAIKLIDASTGKVFDTQNWPLKD
;
A
#
# COMPACT_ATOMS: atom_id res chain seq x y z
N MET A 1 3.54 23.54 16.19
CA MET A 1 2.45 23.30 15.21
C MET A 1 3.02 22.47 14.09
N ILE A 2 2.87 21.15 14.23
CA ILE A 2 3.52 20.13 13.37
C ILE A 2 2.68 19.99 12.11
N LYS A 3 3.34 20.12 10.95
CA LYS A 3 2.70 19.99 9.63
C LYS A 3 2.32 18.52 9.36
N ARG A 4 1.13 18.13 9.82
CA ARG A 4 0.48 16.82 9.58
C ARG A 4 -0.03 16.65 8.12
N ALA A 5 0.78 16.92 7.12
CA ALA A 5 0.29 17.07 5.75
C ALA A 5 0.49 15.85 4.83
N LEU A 6 1.30 14.85 5.20
CA LEU A 6 1.56 13.68 4.35
C LEU A 6 0.84 12.40 4.78
N VAL A 7 0.46 12.29 6.05
CA VAL A 7 -0.25 11.11 6.57
C VAL A 7 -1.75 11.12 6.21
N THR A 8 -2.33 12.29 5.99
CA THR A 8 -3.79 12.46 5.82
C THR A 8 -4.37 11.89 4.52
N ILE A 9 -3.55 11.57 3.51
CA ILE A 9 -4.03 11.02 2.23
C ILE A 9 -4.16 9.49 2.26
N LEU A 10 -3.44 8.83 3.16
CA LEU A 10 -3.45 7.37 3.28
C LEU A 10 -4.49 6.82 4.27
N ILE A 11 -5.05 7.67 5.14
CA ILE A 11 -5.95 7.21 6.21
C ILE A 11 -7.43 7.24 5.80
N SER A 12 -7.81 7.95 4.75
CA SER A 12 -9.22 8.02 4.30
C SER A 12 -9.75 6.78 3.59
N CYS A 13 -8.92 5.77 3.31
CA CYS A 13 -9.33 4.54 2.59
C CYS A 13 -9.60 3.33 3.49
N LEU A 14 -9.59 3.45 4.82
CA LEU A 14 -9.76 2.31 5.73
C LEU A 14 -11.13 2.29 6.43
N THR A 15 -12.22 2.36 5.67
CA THR A 15 -13.45 1.72 6.08
C THR A 15 -13.57 0.37 5.38
N VAL A 16 -12.73 -0.57 5.75
CA VAL A 16 -12.89 -1.98 5.35
C VAL A 16 -14.02 -2.56 6.19
N GLY A 17 -15.20 -2.66 5.58
CA GLY A 17 -16.26 -3.50 6.09
C GLY A 17 -15.75 -4.94 6.17
N ILE A 18 -15.67 -5.48 7.37
CA ILE A 18 -15.34 -6.90 7.62
C ILE A 18 -16.50 -7.73 7.08
N ASN A 19 -16.36 -8.24 5.86
CA ASN A 19 -17.24 -9.28 5.35
C ASN A 19 -16.66 -10.66 5.73
N PRO A 20 -17.45 -11.58 6.27
CA PRO A 20 -16.97 -12.93 6.57
C PRO A 20 -16.55 -13.61 5.26
N TYR A 21 -15.33 -14.10 5.22
CA TYR A 21 -14.77 -14.82 4.09
C TYR A 21 -15.59 -16.09 3.83
N SER A 22 -16.43 -16.06 2.80
CA SER A 22 -16.84 -17.28 2.11
C SER A 22 -15.69 -17.69 1.20
N ALA A 23 -15.15 -18.88 1.37
CA ALA A 23 -14.18 -19.47 0.45
C ALA A 23 -14.72 -19.34 -0.97
N SER A 24 -14.23 -18.37 -1.73
CA SER A 24 -14.74 -18.09 -3.06
C SER A 24 -14.10 -19.05 -4.03
N ALA A 25 -14.90 -19.96 -4.59
CA ALA A 25 -14.44 -20.84 -5.66
C ALA A 25 -13.82 -20.01 -6.79
N ALA A 26 -12.73 -20.52 -7.37
CA ALA A 26 -12.00 -19.87 -8.48
C ALA A 26 -12.96 -19.46 -9.61
N ILE A 27 -12.82 -18.22 -10.08
CA ILE A 27 -13.67 -17.67 -11.13
C ILE A 27 -13.38 -18.40 -12.45
N LYS A 28 -14.42 -19.07 -12.97
CA LYS A 28 -14.37 -19.66 -14.32
C LYS A 28 -15.15 -18.78 -15.29
N PRO A 29 -14.60 -18.41 -16.45
CA PRO A 29 -15.35 -17.73 -17.50
C PRO A 29 -16.67 -18.45 -17.81
N GLY A 30 -17.76 -17.70 -17.87
CA GLY A 30 -19.10 -18.26 -18.11
C GLY A 30 -19.81 -18.80 -16.85
N SER A 31 -19.14 -18.92 -15.70
CA SER A 31 -19.83 -19.28 -14.46
C SER A 31 -20.73 -18.15 -13.96
N ALA A 32 -21.76 -18.49 -13.17
CA ALA A 32 -22.73 -17.53 -12.65
C ALA A 32 -22.09 -16.50 -11.73
N CYS A 33 -22.58 -15.26 -11.80
CA CYS A 33 -22.21 -14.16 -10.92
C CYS A 33 -23.46 -13.49 -10.33
N ALA A 34 -23.28 -12.75 -9.23
CA ALA A 34 -24.39 -12.28 -8.41
C ALA A 34 -25.03 -10.96 -8.92
N LYS A 35 -24.23 -10.04 -9.43
CA LYS A 35 -24.70 -8.69 -9.81
C LYS A 35 -24.04 -8.23 -11.11
N GLU A 36 -24.84 -7.74 -12.05
CA GLU A 36 -24.35 -7.14 -13.29
C GLU A 36 -23.40 -5.97 -12.98
N GLY A 37 -22.28 -5.91 -13.68
CA GLY A 37 -21.23 -4.93 -13.43
C GLY A 37 -20.30 -5.26 -12.27
N GLN A 38 -20.56 -6.31 -11.48
CA GLN A 38 -19.64 -6.77 -10.44
C GLN A 38 -18.29 -7.13 -11.06
N VAL A 39 -17.22 -6.62 -10.46
CA VAL A 39 -15.84 -6.88 -10.90
C VAL A 39 -15.13 -7.72 -9.86
N ARG A 40 -14.32 -8.69 -10.30
CA ARG A 40 -13.38 -9.45 -9.48
C ARG A 40 -12.08 -9.66 -10.23
N THR A 41 -10.97 -9.56 -9.52
CA THR A 41 -9.63 -9.84 -10.05
C THR A 41 -9.13 -11.15 -9.47
N GLU A 42 -8.68 -12.05 -10.34
CA GLU A 42 -8.13 -13.34 -9.94
C GLU A 42 -7.07 -13.77 -10.95
N SER A 43 -5.94 -14.27 -10.46
CA SER A 43 -4.83 -14.77 -11.28
C SER A 43 -4.38 -13.78 -12.38
N GLY A 44 -4.31 -12.48 -12.05
CA GLY A 44 -3.89 -11.43 -12.97
C GLY A 44 -4.88 -11.14 -14.11
N LYS A 45 -6.16 -11.54 -13.93
CA LYS A 45 -7.26 -11.21 -14.85
C LYS A 45 -8.39 -10.53 -14.12
N LYS A 46 -8.92 -9.47 -14.71
CA LYS A 46 -10.12 -8.77 -14.27
C LYS A 46 -11.35 -9.37 -14.95
N TYR A 47 -12.24 -9.93 -14.15
CA TYR A 47 -13.51 -10.49 -14.61
C TYR A 47 -14.63 -9.51 -14.29
N THR A 48 -15.51 -9.31 -15.26
CA THR A 48 -16.72 -8.50 -15.08
C THR A 48 -17.94 -9.38 -15.25
N CYS A 49 -18.89 -9.26 -14.31
CA CYS A 49 -20.18 -9.93 -14.40
C CYS A 49 -21.02 -9.24 -15.48
N ILE A 50 -21.33 -9.96 -16.54
CA ILE A 50 -22.09 -9.48 -17.68
C ILE A 50 -23.38 -10.26 -17.86
N LYS A 51 -24.38 -9.60 -18.46
CA LYS A 51 -25.62 -10.28 -18.87
C LYS A 51 -25.43 -10.92 -20.24
N LYS A 52 -25.49 -12.26 -20.30
CA LYS A 52 -25.41 -13.02 -21.55
C LYS A 52 -26.57 -14.02 -21.58
N ASN A 53 -27.36 -14.00 -22.64
CA ASN A 53 -28.53 -14.90 -22.81
C ASN A 53 -29.47 -14.90 -21.58
N LYS A 54 -29.81 -13.71 -21.06
CA LYS A 54 -30.66 -13.49 -19.86
C LYS A 54 -30.08 -14.04 -18.54
N LYS A 55 -28.82 -14.50 -18.51
CA LYS A 55 -28.11 -14.97 -17.31
C LYS A 55 -26.95 -14.05 -16.99
N LEU A 56 -26.66 -13.91 -15.70
CA LEU A 56 -25.47 -13.18 -15.21
C LEU A 56 -24.29 -14.14 -15.16
N VAL A 57 -23.25 -13.86 -15.91
CA VAL A 57 -22.05 -14.72 -15.98
C VAL A 57 -20.77 -13.90 -16.01
N TRP A 58 -19.69 -14.46 -15.49
CA TRP A 58 -18.38 -13.88 -15.61
C TRP A 58 -17.89 -13.90 -17.07
N ASN A 59 -17.38 -12.77 -17.55
CA ASN A 59 -16.76 -12.69 -18.88
C ASN A 59 -15.45 -13.55 -18.92
N ASN A 60 -14.77 -13.55 -20.08
CA ASN A 60 -13.54 -14.33 -20.27
C ASN A 60 -12.34 -13.81 -19.47
N GLY A 61 -12.53 -12.72 -18.68
CA GLY A 61 -11.46 -12.02 -18.01
C GLY A 61 -10.54 -11.30 -19.00
N VAL A 62 -10.31 -10.04 -18.80
CA VAL A 62 -9.24 -9.30 -19.49
C VAL A 62 -8.01 -9.35 -18.60
N LYS A 63 -6.82 -9.48 -19.18
CA LYS A 63 -5.59 -9.31 -18.43
C LYS A 63 -5.71 -8.02 -17.64
N SER A 64 -5.49 -8.10 -16.34
CA SER A 64 -5.44 -6.91 -15.51
C SER A 64 -4.41 -5.98 -16.11
N GLY A 65 -4.87 -4.79 -16.49
CA GLY A 65 -3.96 -3.76 -16.99
C GLY A 65 -3.08 -3.21 -15.86
N PRO A 66 -2.23 -2.23 -16.13
CA PRO A 66 -1.41 -1.56 -15.10
C PRO A 66 -2.20 -1.05 -13.90
N SER A 67 -3.52 -0.89 -14.02
CA SER A 67 -4.43 -0.44 -12.96
C SER A 67 -4.60 -1.42 -11.79
N ASP A 68 -4.34 -2.71 -12.02
CA ASP A 68 -4.51 -3.76 -10.99
C ASP A 68 -3.16 -4.32 -10.50
N GLN A 69 -2.06 -3.82 -11.05
CA GLN A 69 -0.72 -4.05 -10.54
C GLN A 69 -0.39 -2.94 -9.55
N GLY A 70 0.45 -3.21 -8.56
CA GLY A 70 0.90 -2.20 -7.62
C GLY A 70 1.45 -0.94 -8.29
N ILE A 71 1.99 -0.02 -7.52
CA ILE A 71 2.65 1.17 -8.05
C ILE A 71 3.76 0.74 -9.02
N THR A 72 3.77 1.30 -10.23
CA THR A 72 4.84 1.09 -11.21
C THR A 72 5.71 2.33 -11.33
N VAL A 73 7.01 2.14 -11.51
CA VAL A 73 7.99 3.22 -11.65
C VAL A 73 8.83 3.01 -12.89
N ASP A 74 8.65 3.90 -13.87
CA ASP A 74 9.44 3.93 -15.10
C ASP A 74 10.49 5.03 -15.04
N LYS A 75 11.77 4.64 -15.04
CA LYS A 75 12.91 5.57 -14.99
C LYS A 75 13.38 5.91 -16.40
N ASN A 76 12.96 7.05 -16.90
CA ASN A 76 13.40 7.59 -18.17
C ASN A 76 14.73 8.36 -18.04
N LEU A 77 15.27 8.85 -19.16
CA LEU A 77 16.57 9.56 -19.17
C LEU A 77 16.53 10.82 -18.27
N PHE A 78 15.44 11.59 -18.31
CA PHE A 78 15.30 12.88 -17.60
C PHE A 78 14.16 12.91 -16.58
N SER A 79 13.26 11.93 -16.60
CA SER A 79 12.07 11.88 -15.75
C SER A 79 11.89 10.50 -15.13
N VAL A 80 11.01 10.45 -14.12
CA VAL A 80 10.49 9.22 -13.52
C VAL A 80 8.98 9.30 -13.62
N ASP A 81 8.37 8.26 -14.17
CA ASP A 81 6.92 8.10 -14.23
C ASP A 81 6.51 7.10 -13.14
N VAL A 82 5.69 7.56 -12.18
CA VAL A 82 5.13 6.72 -11.13
C VAL A 82 3.65 6.56 -11.41
N THR A 83 3.20 5.34 -11.67
CA THR A 83 1.79 5.05 -11.93
C THR A 83 1.16 4.40 -10.71
N LEU A 84 0.16 5.07 -10.16
CA LEU A 84 -0.67 4.61 -9.05
C LEU A 84 -1.92 3.93 -9.61
N PRO A 85 -2.28 2.71 -9.16
CA PRO A 85 -3.44 2.00 -9.66
C PRO A 85 -4.75 2.71 -9.30
N ALA A 86 -5.80 2.45 -10.08
CA ALA A 86 -7.13 3.05 -9.87
C ALA A 86 -7.71 2.77 -8.48
N SER A 87 -7.36 1.62 -7.88
CA SER A 87 -7.80 1.24 -6.54
C SER A 87 -7.38 2.22 -5.43
N PHE A 88 -6.34 3.03 -5.67
CA PHE A 88 -5.94 4.09 -4.72
C PHE A 88 -6.93 5.26 -4.67
N TYR A 89 -7.81 5.35 -5.64
CA TYR A 89 -8.78 6.44 -5.83
C TYR A 89 -10.22 5.95 -5.82
N GLU A 90 -10.46 4.70 -5.41
CA GLU A 90 -11.81 4.16 -5.28
C GLU A 90 -12.64 4.97 -4.29
N GLY A 91 -13.83 5.36 -4.72
CA GLY A 91 -14.70 6.23 -3.93
C GLY A 91 -14.47 7.73 -4.10
N GLU A 92 -13.40 8.14 -4.78
CA GLU A 92 -13.16 9.53 -5.13
C GLU A 92 -13.59 9.83 -6.57
N ASN A 93 -14.36 10.91 -6.76
CA ASN A 93 -14.63 11.45 -8.09
C ASN A 93 -13.38 12.16 -8.63
N MET A 94 -12.41 11.36 -9.08
CA MET A 94 -11.14 11.89 -9.58
C MET A 94 -11.32 12.47 -10.99
N THR A 95 -10.89 13.70 -11.17
CA THR A 95 -10.88 14.39 -12.47
C THR A 95 -9.48 14.90 -12.77
N GLN A 96 -9.17 15.10 -14.07
CA GLN A 96 -7.88 15.66 -14.46
C GLN A 96 -7.65 17.06 -13.84
N ALA A 97 -8.70 17.87 -13.68
CA ALA A 97 -8.60 19.19 -13.07
C ALA A 97 -8.21 19.11 -11.60
N LYS A 98 -8.82 18.20 -10.84
CA LYS A 98 -8.49 17.94 -9.42
C LYS A 98 -7.06 17.45 -9.28
N LEU A 99 -6.63 16.50 -10.12
CA LEU A 99 -5.26 16.01 -10.14
C LEU A 99 -4.23 17.10 -10.41
N ASN A 100 -4.49 17.98 -11.38
CA ASN A 100 -3.60 19.09 -11.68
C ASN A 100 -3.47 20.05 -10.50
N ALA A 101 -4.56 20.36 -9.82
CA ALA A 101 -4.56 21.22 -8.63
C ALA A 101 -3.77 20.58 -7.48
N ASP A 102 -3.97 19.29 -7.23
CA ASP A 102 -3.27 18.56 -6.17
C ASP A 102 -1.78 18.41 -6.46
N ALA A 103 -1.42 18.10 -7.71
CA ALA A 103 -0.03 18.01 -8.15
C ALA A 103 0.70 19.34 -7.98
N ALA A 104 0.08 20.45 -8.41
CA ALA A 104 0.63 21.80 -8.23
C ALA A 104 0.83 22.15 -6.75
N LYS A 105 -0.16 21.84 -5.90
CA LYS A 105 -0.10 22.10 -4.45
C LYS A 105 1.00 21.33 -3.74
N LYS A 106 1.30 20.11 -4.22
CA LYS A 106 2.30 19.22 -3.62
C LYS A 106 3.69 19.36 -4.25
N GLY A 107 3.82 20.15 -5.32
CA GLY A 107 5.06 20.28 -6.07
C GLY A 107 5.44 19.00 -6.82
N TYR A 108 4.46 18.15 -7.13
CA TYR A 108 4.64 17.05 -8.06
C TYR A 108 4.59 17.60 -9.49
N GLY A 109 5.37 17.02 -10.39
CA GLY A 109 5.37 17.44 -11.78
C GLY A 109 3.99 17.30 -12.46
N LYS A 110 3.92 16.65 -13.60
CA LYS A 110 2.65 16.47 -14.32
C LYS A 110 1.90 15.23 -13.82
N ALA A 111 0.62 15.38 -13.46
CA ALA A 111 -0.27 14.27 -13.18
C ALA A 111 -1.20 14.00 -14.38
N THR A 112 -1.42 12.74 -14.72
CA THR A 112 -2.29 12.32 -15.84
C THR A 112 -3.25 11.24 -15.35
N LEU A 113 -4.55 11.47 -15.49
CA LEU A 113 -5.58 10.47 -15.30
C LEU A 113 -5.65 9.59 -16.56
N ASN A 114 -5.34 8.31 -16.42
CA ASN A 114 -5.37 7.34 -17.50
C ASN A 114 -6.81 6.84 -17.74
N LYS A 115 -7.05 6.27 -18.92
CA LYS A 115 -8.39 5.76 -19.31
C LYS A 115 -8.89 4.62 -18.43
N ASP A 116 -7.99 3.89 -17.77
CA ASP A 116 -8.29 2.80 -16.86
C ASP A 116 -8.49 3.25 -15.39
N GLY A 117 -8.47 4.57 -15.16
CA GLY A 117 -8.61 5.18 -13.83
C GLY A 117 -7.32 5.26 -13.03
N SER A 118 -6.22 4.69 -13.50
CA SER A 118 -4.92 4.87 -12.87
C SER A 118 -4.39 6.30 -13.06
N VAL A 119 -3.46 6.71 -12.21
CA VAL A 119 -2.86 8.05 -12.26
C VAL A 119 -1.35 7.92 -12.45
N THR A 120 -0.83 8.51 -13.53
CA THR A 120 0.61 8.62 -13.77
C THR A 120 1.12 9.99 -13.34
N LEU A 121 2.07 9.98 -12.40
CA LEU A 121 2.81 11.16 -11.96
C LEU A 121 4.15 11.18 -12.68
N ARG A 122 4.37 12.18 -13.53
CA ARG A 122 5.67 12.42 -14.16
C ARG A 122 6.43 13.45 -13.37
N MET A 123 7.59 13.06 -12.86
CA MET A 123 8.48 13.88 -12.04
C MET A 123 9.85 13.98 -12.69
N SER A 124 10.57 15.06 -12.41
CA SER A 124 12.02 15.06 -12.61
C SER A 124 12.69 14.06 -11.66
N LYS A 125 13.91 13.66 -11.95
CA LYS A 125 14.67 12.78 -11.03
C LYS A 125 14.88 13.43 -9.66
N ALA A 126 15.01 14.75 -9.60
CA ALA A 126 15.17 15.49 -8.35
C ALA A 126 13.86 15.46 -7.52
N GLU A 127 12.71 15.70 -8.13
CA GLU A 127 11.40 15.60 -7.47
C GLU A 127 11.12 14.17 -6.96
N HIS A 128 11.42 13.16 -7.77
CA HIS A 128 11.28 11.76 -7.34
C HIS A 128 12.19 11.44 -6.16
N SER A 129 13.48 11.86 -6.20
CA SER A 129 14.41 11.65 -5.10
C SER A 129 13.94 12.35 -3.82
N LYS A 130 13.35 13.55 -3.95
CA LYS A 130 12.76 14.28 -2.82
C LYS A 130 11.56 13.52 -2.25
N ALA A 131 10.66 13.03 -3.10
CA ALA A 131 9.49 12.24 -2.66
C ALA A 131 9.91 10.98 -1.90
N VAL A 132 10.90 10.24 -2.42
CA VAL A 132 11.47 9.05 -1.74
C VAL A 132 12.11 9.43 -0.40
N ALA A 133 12.83 10.55 -0.33
CA ALA A 133 13.42 11.03 0.93
C ALA A 133 12.35 11.44 1.95
N GLU A 134 11.26 12.05 1.51
CA GLU A 134 10.11 12.38 2.37
C GLU A 134 9.41 11.13 2.89
N MET A 135 9.26 10.09 2.07
CA MET A 135 8.73 8.78 2.51
C MET A 135 9.63 8.14 3.56
N LYS A 136 10.95 8.15 3.32
CA LYS A 136 11.91 7.69 4.33
C LYS A 136 11.77 8.46 5.63
N LYS A 137 11.68 9.78 5.56
CA LYS A 137 11.46 10.62 6.74
C LYS A 137 10.17 10.27 7.48
N SER A 138 9.09 9.94 6.75
CA SER A 138 7.83 9.52 7.38
C SER A 138 7.99 8.20 8.15
N VAL A 139 8.80 7.27 7.64
CA VAL A 139 9.15 6.03 8.38
C VAL A 139 9.95 6.37 9.63
N ASP A 140 10.99 7.22 9.50
CA ASP A 140 11.82 7.63 10.64
C ASP A 140 10.98 8.35 11.71
N ASP A 141 10.06 9.23 11.30
CA ASP A 141 9.16 9.95 12.20
C ASP A 141 8.21 8.98 12.91
N TYR A 142 7.60 8.03 12.18
CA TYR A 142 6.72 7.01 12.75
C TYR A 142 7.44 6.14 13.79
N ILE A 143 8.66 5.69 13.48
CA ILE A 143 9.49 4.93 14.40
C ILE A 143 9.79 5.74 15.67
N ARG A 144 10.21 6.99 15.51
CA ARG A 144 10.54 7.87 16.62
C ARG A 144 9.33 8.14 17.52
N GLU A 145 8.17 8.44 16.91
CA GLU A 145 6.92 8.66 17.64
C GLU A 145 6.51 7.40 18.40
N THR A 146 6.56 6.23 17.76
CA THR A 146 6.22 4.95 18.41
C THR A 146 7.10 4.69 19.65
N VAL A 147 8.40 4.87 19.52
CA VAL A 147 9.32 4.64 20.67
C VAL A 147 9.12 5.68 21.76
N ASN A 148 8.87 6.95 21.40
CA ASN A 148 8.67 8.02 22.37
C ASN A 148 7.31 7.93 23.10
N ASP A 149 6.27 7.47 22.41
CA ASP A 149 4.92 7.40 22.98
C ASP A 149 4.73 6.20 23.91
N SER A 150 5.52 5.13 23.70
CA SER A 150 5.47 3.91 24.54
C SER A 150 6.88 3.36 24.85
N PRO A 151 7.72 4.14 25.54
CA PRO A 151 9.11 3.76 25.81
C PRO A 151 9.23 2.57 26.77
N GLU A 152 8.19 2.26 27.52
CA GLU A 152 8.12 1.08 28.38
C GLU A 152 7.89 -0.21 27.60
N VAL A 153 7.34 -0.12 26.36
CA VAL A 153 7.12 -1.26 25.47
C VAL A 153 8.24 -1.35 24.43
N PHE A 154 8.49 -0.27 23.70
CA PHE A 154 9.44 -0.22 22.59
C PHE A 154 10.79 0.34 23.05
N ARG A 155 11.87 -0.43 22.85
CA ARG A 155 13.23 -0.01 23.20
C ARG A 155 13.96 0.59 22.01
N GLU A 156 13.87 -0.07 20.86
CA GLU A 156 14.55 0.33 19.64
C GLU A 156 13.86 -0.27 18.43
N ILE A 157 13.83 0.49 17.33
CA ILE A 157 13.38 0.01 16.01
C ILE A 157 14.44 0.39 15.00
N THR A 158 14.99 -0.61 14.33
CA THR A 158 15.99 -0.45 13.27
C THR A 158 15.53 -1.09 11.97
N TYR A 159 16.12 -0.68 10.83
CA TYR A 159 15.81 -1.26 9.54
C TYR A 159 16.99 -1.17 8.56
N ASN A 160 16.98 -2.02 7.53
CA ASN A 160 17.97 -1.99 6.47
C ASN A 160 17.64 -0.91 5.43
N LYS A 161 18.63 -0.52 4.61
CA LYS A 161 18.53 0.57 3.62
C LYS A 161 17.35 0.43 2.64
N SER A 162 16.99 -0.81 2.29
CA SER A 162 15.90 -1.11 1.36
C SER A 162 14.53 -1.20 2.03
N MET A 163 14.47 -1.09 3.35
CA MET A 163 13.25 -1.28 4.17
C MET A 163 12.58 -2.64 3.95
N THR A 164 13.37 -3.66 3.65
CA THR A 164 12.89 -5.05 3.50
C THR A 164 12.98 -5.83 4.79
N GLU A 165 13.72 -5.33 5.78
CA GLU A 165 13.86 -5.96 7.07
C GLU A 165 13.86 -4.89 8.17
N PHE A 166 13.02 -5.11 9.21
CA PHE A 166 12.96 -4.32 10.44
C PHE A 166 13.24 -5.23 11.64
N SER A 167 13.89 -4.65 12.63
CA SER A 167 14.11 -5.27 13.95
C SER A 167 13.50 -4.36 15.00
N ILE A 168 12.55 -4.89 15.76
CA ILE A 168 11.84 -4.18 16.82
C ILE A 168 12.19 -4.84 18.15
N SER A 169 12.96 -4.15 18.97
CA SER A 169 13.32 -4.56 20.34
C SER A 169 12.26 -4.07 21.29
N VAL A 170 11.61 -4.98 22.02
CA VAL A 170 10.50 -4.69 22.93
C VAL A 170 10.68 -5.33 24.31
N ASP A 171 10.04 -4.76 25.32
CA ASP A 171 9.68 -5.50 26.53
C ASP A 171 8.59 -6.51 26.17
N LYS A 172 8.96 -7.78 26.06
CA LYS A 172 8.07 -8.81 25.53
C LYS A 172 6.75 -8.91 26.30
N SER A 173 6.79 -8.88 27.63
CA SER A 173 5.59 -9.03 28.46
C SER A 173 4.61 -7.89 28.20
N LYS A 174 5.09 -6.65 28.19
CA LYS A 174 4.26 -5.47 27.95
C LYS A 174 3.72 -5.42 26.52
N PHE A 175 4.53 -5.85 25.54
CA PHE A 175 4.13 -5.93 24.15
C PHE A 175 2.99 -6.92 23.94
N GLU A 176 3.03 -8.09 24.60
CA GLU A 176 1.99 -9.11 24.48
C GLU A 176 0.69 -8.73 25.20
N GLU A 177 0.75 -7.86 26.22
CA GLU A 177 -0.40 -7.33 26.95
C GLU A 177 -1.11 -6.19 26.22
N ASP A 178 -0.41 -5.46 25.34
CA ASP A 178 -0.94 -4.30 24.64
C ASP A 178 -1.35 -4.62 23.19
N LEU A 179 -2.66 -4.71 22.96
CA LEU A 179 -3.22 -4.98 21.65
C LEU A 179 -2.83 -3.91 20.60
N ALA A 180 -2.66 -2.66 21.02
CA ALA A 180 -2.29 -1.56 20.12
C ALA A 180 -0.85 -1.71 19.64
N SER A 181 0.05 -2.20 20.49
CA SER A 181 1.45 -2.50 20.12
C SER A 181 1.54 -3.56 19.03
N GLY A 182 0.62 -4.52 18.98
CA GLY A 182 0.55 -5.52 17.92
C GLY A 182 0.31 -4.94 16.52
N MET A 183 -0.27 -3.73 16.42
CA MET A 183 -0.53 -3.06 15.14
C MET A 183 0.69 -2.38 14.52
N ILE A 184 1.81 -2.30 15.24
CA ILE A 184 3.03 -1.65 14.72
C ILE A 184 3.54 -2.31 13.44
N GLY A 185 3.44 -3.63 13.36
CA GLY A 185 3.85 -4.40 12.19
C GLY A 185 3.07 -4.02 10.94
N PHE A 186 1.77 -3.75 11.09
CA PHE A 186 0.92 -3.27 9.99
C PHE A 186 1.37 -1.88 9.52
N GLY A 187 1.58 -0.93 10.43
CA GLY A 187 2.04 0.42 10.10
C GLY A 187 3.38 0.44 9.38
N ILE A 188 4.37 -0.28 9.92
CA ILE A 188 5.70 -0.42 9.31
C ILE A 188 5.60 -1.12 7.95
N GLY A 189 4.84 -2.22 7.86
CA GLY A 189 4.66 -2.98 6.62
C GLY A 189 4.10 -2.12 5.49
N MET A 190 3.08 -1.33 5.78
CA MET A 190 2.47 -0.41 4.81
C MET A 190 3.44 0.70 4.36
N LEU A 191 4.08 1.40 5.31
CA LEU A 191 5.01 2.48 5.00
C LEU A 191 6.23 1.98 4.21
N SER A 192 6.78 0.83 4.59
CA SER A 192 7.91 0.23 3.89
C SER A 192 7.54 -0.24 2.48
N ALA A 193 6.31 -0.77 2.29
CA ALA A 193 5.83 -1.17 0.98
C ALA A 193 5.74 0.03 0.03
N PHE A 194 5.19 1.17 0.48
CA PHE A 194 5.16 2.39 -0.33
C PHE A 194 6.57 2.87 -0.69
N TYR A 195 7.49 2.91 0.28
CA TYR A 195 8.88 3.28 0.01
C TYR A 195 9.52 2.37 -1.04
N GLN A 196 9.36 1.05 -0.92
CA GLN A 196 9.89 0.07 -1.87
C GLN A 196 9.28 0.26 -3.25
N MET A 197 7.94 0.42 -3.35
CA MET A 197 7.24 0.62 -4.63
C MET A 197 7.70 1.91 -5.33
N PHE A 198 7.82 3.01 -4.60
CA PHE A 198 8.35 4.26 -5.18
C PHE A 198 9.82 4.15 -5.62
N ASN A 199 10.59 3.23 -5.05
CA ASN A 199 11.93 2.89 -5.53
C ASN A 199 11.94 1.92 -6.72
N GLY A 200 10.79 1.45 -7.18
CA GLY A 200 10.63 0.58 -8.35
C GLY A 200 10.57 -0.91 -8.01
N THR A 201 10.26 -1.27 -6.77
CA THR A 201 10.03 -2.68 -6.39
C THR A 201 8.58 -3.05 -6.73
N GLU A 202 8.37 -3.94 -7.69
CA GLU A 202 7.03 -4.37 -8.13
C GLU A 202 6.28 -5.17 -7.07
N ASN A 203 6.98 -5.99 -6.30
CA ASN A 203 6.42 -6.86 -5.26
C ASN A 203 7.12 -6.58 -3.92
N PRO A 204 6.71 -5.52 -3.20
CA PRO A 204 7.33 -5.15 -1.94
C PRO A 204 7.15 -6.26 -0.90
N LYS A 205 8.19 -6.53 -0.15
CA LYS A 205 8.17 -7.50 0.95
C LYS A 205 8.96 -6.94 2.12
N THR A 206 8.43 -7.13 3.30
CA THR A 206 9.08 -6.68 4.53
C THR A 206 8.98 -7.77 5.58
N ALA A 207 10.10 -8.15 6.16
CA ALA A 207 10.17 -9.00 7.34
C ALA A 207 10.36 -8.11 8.57
N ILE A 208 9.56 -8.31 9.60
CA ILE A 208 9.56 -7.54 10.85
C ILE A 208 9.85 -8.52 11.99
N LYS A 209 11.05 -8.45 12.54
CA LYS A 209 11.50 -9.31 13.63
C LYS A 209 11.19 -8.63 14.97
N LEU A 210 10.44 -9.31 15.83
CA LEU A 210 10.20 -8.91 17.21
C LEU A 210 11.26 -9.55 18.12
N ILE A 211 12.00 -8.72 18.83
CA ILE A 211 13.15 -9.12 19.65
C ILE A 211 12.83 -8.79 21.12
N ASP A 212 12.93 -9.78 21.98
CA ASP A 212 12.86 -9.57 23.41
C ASP A 212 14.11 -8.81 23.89
N ALA A 213 13.93 -7.59 24.37
CA ALA A 213 15.01 -6.71 24.82
C ALA A 213 15.82 -7.29 25.98
N SER A 214 15.23 -8.17 26.83
CA SER A 214 15.90 -8.76 27.95
C SER A 214 16.87 -9.89 27.57
N THR A 215 16.55 -10.60 26.48
CA THR A 215 17.31 -11.79 26.05
C THR A 215 18.04 -11.60 24.72
N GLY A 216 17.69 -10.58 23.96
CA GLY A 216 18.17 -10.36 22.58
C GLY A 216 17.68 -11.39 21.57
N LYS A 217 16.72 -12.25 21.94
CA LYS A 217 16.21 -13.32 21.06
C LYS A 217 15.00 -12.85 20.26
N VAL A 218 14.95 -13.22 18.98
CA VAL A 218 13.74 -13.09 18.18
C VAL A 218 12.70 -14.07 18.71
N PHE A 219 11.51 -13.56 19.03
CA PHE A 219 10.40 -14.40 19.50
C PHE A 219 9.24 -14.48 18.48
N ASP A 220 9.18 -13.52 17.52
CA ASP A 220 8.23 -13.55 16.43
C ASP A 220 8.79 -12.89 15.18
N THR A 221 8.26 -13.25 14.01
CA THR A 221 8.60 -12.63 12.73
C THR A 221 7.33 -12.46 11.89
N GLN A 222 6.95 -11.24 11.69
CA GLN A 222 5.82 -10.86 10.83
C GLN A 222 6.32 -10.58 9.42
N ASN A 223 5.56 -11.02 8.43
CA ASN A 223 5.89 -10.77 7.03
C ASN A 223 4.80 -9.90 6.39
N TRP A 224 5.20 -8.88 5.65
CA TRP A 224 4.31 -8.03 4.86
C TRP A 224 4.53 -8.27 3.36
N PRO A 225 3.50 -8.36 2.51
CA PRO A 225 2.09 -8.44 2.90
C PRO A 225 1.80 -9.69 3.74
N LEU A 226 0.77 -9.60 4.58
CA LEU A 226 0.32 -10.73 5.37
C LEU A 226 -0.05 -11.87 4.40
N LYS A 227 0.43 -13.07 4.68
CA LYS A 227 0.01 -14.25 3.92
C LYS A 227 -1.35 -14.70 4.47
N ASP A 228 -2.29 -14.93 3.55
CA ASP A 228 -3.57 -15.58 3.83
C ASP A 228 -3.38 -16.99 4.39
#